data_41b868640aa7923741b6aa7f4f3614e9
#
_entry.id   41b868640aa7923741b6aa7f4f3614e9
#
_cell.length_a   1.000
_cell.length_b   1.000
_cell.length_c   1.000
_cell.angle_alpha   90.00
_cell.angle_beta   90.00
_cell.angle_gamma   90.00
#
_symmetry.space_group_name_H-M   'P 1'
#
loop_
_entity.id
_entity.type
_entity.pdbx_description
1 polymer ?
#
loop_
_entity_poly.entity_id
_entity_poly.type
_entity_poly.pdbx_seq_one_letter_code
_entity_poly.pdbx_strand_id
1 'polypeptide(L)'
;ESYPGYMESDLVATDSSGITLAICKENRISCYTPFSDGFRDLPREGIGPQTVRTLFAGTDGYFYLLLTSGILKKLTPDFSNTTFNLLSEERQFHNKPILSAFHENNHIFIVDTDNKLYRQQVDGSGKEFLFDLSGMTNKYGNIIKICTFQSNVYIVFRNGNILDLSQPENTIDTGIGIFCLMNDKRQEILWVGTDGQGIRMFYDKPDLFGSILLKDLPINIQNPIR
;
A
#
# COMPACT_ATOMS: atom_id res chain seq x y z
N GLU A 1 17.23 -29.19 -8.15
CA GLU A 1 17.22 -28.06 -7.20
C GLU A 1 15.82 -27.45 -7.25
N SER A 2 15.00 -27.71 -6.22
CA SER A 2 13.70 -27.09 -6.10
C SER A 2 13.93 -25.65 -5.59
N TYR A 3 13.60 -24.66 -6.41
CA TYR A 3 13.45 -23.29 -5.92
C TYR A 3 12.45 -23.32 -4.76
N PRO A 4 12.79 -22.74 -3.59
CA PRO A 4 11.83 -22.59 -2.50
C PRO A 4 10.62 -21.84 -3.06
N GLY A 5 9.42 -22.42 -2.88
CA GLY A 5 8.20 -22.01 -3.52
C GLY A 5 7.98 -20.49 -3.43
N TYR A 6 7.42 -19.93 -4.50
CA TYR A 6 7.04 -18.53 -4.57
C TYR A 6 6.23 -18.15 -3.33
N MET A 7 6.77 -17.26 -2.50
CA MET A 7 6.00 -16.69 -1.41
C MET A 7 5.05 -15.66 -2.02
N GLU A 8 3.79 -16.04 -2.20
CA GLU A 8 2.75 -15.05 -2.47
C GLU A 8 2.58 -14.20 -1.23
N SER A 9 3.09 -12.98 -1.25
CA SER A 9 2.88 -12.01 -0.18
C SER A 9 1.90 -10.95 -0.66
N ASP A 10 0.92 -10.65 0.19
CA ASP A 10 -0.08 -9.61 -0.08
C ASP A 10 0.46 -8.21 0.28
N LEU A 11 1.36 -8.13 1.25
CA LEU A 11 1.92 -6.87 1.76
C LEU A 11 3.42 -7.02 2.03
N VAL A 12 4.19 -6.04 1.58
CA VAL A 12 5.64 -5.97 1.79
C VAL A 12 6.02 -4.56 2.21
N ALA A 13 6.92 -4.46 3.19
CA ALA A 13 7.53 -3.19 3.58
C ALA A 13 9.02 -3.38 3.80
N THR A 14 9.82 -2.41 3.35
CA THR A 14 11.27 -2.37 3.53
C THR A 14 11.66 -1.08 4.25
N ASP A 15 12.48 -1.18 5.27
CA ASP A 15 13.02 -0.02 5.98
C ASP A 15 14.29 0.54 5.30
N SER A 16 14.83 1.63 5.84
CA SER A 16 16.03 2.29 5.31
C SER A 16 17.31 1.45 5.46
N SER A 17 17.31 0.42 6.31
CA SER A 17 18.45 -0.50 6.50
C SER A 17 18.41 -1.70 5.55
N GLY A 18 17.34 -1.82 4.76
CA GLY A 18 17.11 -2.94 3.84
C GLY A 18 16.46 -4.17 4.48
N ILE A 19 16.03 -4.06 5.74
CA ILE A 19 15.22 -5.11 6.36
C ILE A 19 13.85 -5.08 5.71
N THR A 20 13.35 -6.25 5.31
CA THR A 20 12.06 -6.38 4.64
C THR A 20 11.15 -7.32 5.40
N LEU A 21 9.96 -6.86 5.76
CA LEU A 21 8.88 -7.70 6.25
C LEU A 21 7.87 -7.97 5.15
N ALA A 22 7.39 -9.21 5.08
CA ALA A 22 6.35 -9.64 4.17
C ALA A 22 5.23 -10.35 4.95
N ILE A 23 3.98 -10.00 4.66
CA ILE A 23 2.81 -10.75 5.14
C ILE A 23 2.41 -11.73 4.05
N CYS A 24 2.52 -13.01 4.36
CA CYS A 24 2.19 -14.11 3.47
C CYS A 24 0.79 -14.66 3.78
N LYS A 25 0.32 -15.60 2.96
CA LYS A 25 -0.93 -16.34 3.21
C LYS A 25 -1.02 -16.81 4.67
N GLU A 26 -2.23 -16.80 5.22
CA GLU A 26 -2.51 -17.14 6.62
C GLU A 26 -1.88 -16.19 7.65
N ASN A 27 -1.62 -14.93 7.27
CA ASN A 27 -1.01 -13.90 8.11
C ASN A 27 0.38 -14.31 8.68
N ARG A 28 1.11 -15.17 7.96
CA ARG A 28 2.51 -15.44 8.30
C ARG A 28 3.34 -14.20 8.03
N ILE A 29 4.20 -13.86 8.98
CA ILE A 29 5.22 -12.83 8.77
C ILE A 29 6.51 -13.50 8.38
N SER A 30 7.11 -13.05 7.29
CA SER A 30 8.46 -13.44 6.89
C SER A 30 9.36 -12.22 6.86
N CYS A 31 10.59 -12.40 7.29
CA CYS A 31 11.60 -11.34 7.35
C CYS A 31 12.80 -11.68 6.49
N TYR A 32 13.26 -10.70 5.73
CA TYR A 32 14.55 -10.69 5.06
C TYR A 32 15.45 -9.62 5.70
N THR A 33 16.73 -9.95 5.86
CA THR A 33 17.74 -8.97 6.24
C THR A 33 18.87 -8.96 5.20
N PRO A 34 19.61 -7.86 5.01
CA PRO A 34 20.73 -7.80 4.06
C PRO A 34 21.84 -8.83 4.33
N PHE A 35 21.83 -9.44 5.53
CA PHE A 35 22.82 -10.44 5.95
C PHE A 35 22.26 -11.88 5.94
N SER A 36 21.02 -12.07 5.50
CA SER A 36 20.39 -13.39 5.41
C SER A 36 20.37 -13.89 3.97
N ASP A 37 20.52 -15.21 3.79
CA ASP A 37 20.46 -15.84 2.47
C ASP A 37 19.03 -15.96 1.90
N GLY A 38 18.03 -15.39 2.57
CA GLY A 38 16.63 -15.46 2.16
C GLY A 38 15.66 -14.98 3.24
N PHE A 39 14.38 -15.13 2.95
CA PHE A 39 13.32 -14.86 3.91
C PHE A 39 13.25 -15.95 4.98
N ARG A 40 13.03 -15.54 6.22
CA ARG A 40 12.81 -16.43 7.38
C ARG A 40 11.43 -16.16 7.94
N ASP A 41 10.68 -17.23 8.20
CA ASP A 41 9.39 -17.13 8.86
C ASP A 41 9.58 -16.76 10.33
N LEU A 42 8.78 -15.80 10.78
CA LEU A 42 8.74 -15.39 12.18
C LEU A 42 7.71 -16.22 12.95
N PRO A 43 7.92 -16.42 14.27
CA PRO A 43 6.91 -17.06 15.12
C PRO A 43 5.56 -16.34 14.97
N ARG A 44 4.49 -17.11 14.92
CA ARG A 44 3.09 -16.59 14.74
C ARG A 44 2.58 -15.77 15.93
N GLU A 45 3.37 -15.65 16.98
CA GLU A 45 2.99 -14.90 18.17
C GLU A 45 2.85 -13.42 17.85
N GLY A 46 1.62 -12.94 17.80
CA GLY A 46 1.36 -11.50 17.77
C GLY A 46 0.34 -10.98 16.76
N ILE A 47 0.01 -11.64 15.64
CA ILE A 47 -1.02 -11.11 14.73
C ILE A 47 -2.41 -11.67 15.06
N GLY A 48 -2.48 -12.91 15.56
CA GLY A 48 -3.76 -13.58 15.80
C GLY A 48 -4.51 -13.89 14.50
N PRO A 49 -5.80 -14.21 14.56
CA PRO A 49 -6.62 -14.51 13.38
C PRO A 49 -7.06 -13.27 12.59
N GLN A 50 -6.65 -12.08 13.00
CA GLN A 50 -7.10 -10.83 12.40
C GLN A 50 -6.39 -10.55 11.07
N THR A 51 -7.14 -10.09 10.07
CA THR A 51 -6.57 -9.74 8.76
C THR A 51 -5.79 -8.43 8.84
N VAL A 52 -4.61 -8.43 8.25
CA VAL A 52 -3.79 -7.23 8.09
C VAL A 52 -4.34 -6.37 6.95
N ARG A 53 -4.44 -5.06 7.16
CA ARG A 53 -4.90 -4.10 6.17
C ARG A 53 -3.77 -3.31 5.53
N THR A 54 -2.74 -3.00 6.29
CA THR A 54 -1.52 -2.40 5.73
C THR A 54 -0.32 -2.76 6.58
N LEU A 55 0.83 -2.83 5.92
CA LEU A 55 2.15 -2.98 6.49
C LEU A 55 3.04 -1.89 5.89
N PHE A 56 3.79 -1.18 6.73
CA PHE A 56 4.74 -0.17 6.26
C PHE A 56 5.91 -0.01 7.24
N ALA A 57 7.03 0.49 6.74
CA ALA A 57 8.16 0.92 7.56
C ALA A 57 7.99 2.41 7.89
N GLY A 58 8.08 2.76 9.16
CA GLY A 58 8.08 4.12 9.64
C GLY A 58 9.44 4.79 9.47
N THR A 59 9.46 6.12 9.50
CA THR A 59 10.70 6.91 9.47
C THR A 59 11.50 6.81 10.78
N ASP A 60 10.90 6.26 11.82
CA ASP A 60 11.48 6.00 13.13
C ASP A 60 12.21 4.64 13.22
N GLY A 61 12.31 3.91 12.11
CA GLY A 61 13.00 2.62 12.04
C GLY A 61 12.18 1.42 12.52
N TYR A 62 10.89 1.61 12.78
CA TYR A 62 9.98 0.53 13.15
C TYR A 62 9.07 0.13 12.00
N PHE A 63 8.55 -1.09 12.06
CA PHE A 63 7.47 -1.52 11.18
C PHE A 63 6.11 -1.34 11.85
N TYR A 64 5.13 -1.01 11.06
CA TYR A 64 3.77 -0.80 11.53
C TYR A 64 2.80 -1.69 10.75
N LEU A 65 1.87 -2.29 11.49
CA LEU A 65 0.89 -3.22 10.96
C LEU A 65 -0.49 -2.82 11.48
N LEU A 66 -1.40 -2.47 10.58
CA LEU A 66 -2.78 -2.11 10.92
C LEU A 66 -3.71 -3.28 10.63
N LEU A 67 -4.47 -3.68 11.65
CA LEU A 67 -5.41 -4.80 11.58
C LEU A 67 -6.82 -4.34 11.22
N THR A 68 -7.63 -5.27 10.71
CA THR A 68 -9.06 -5.05 10.43
C THR A 68 -9.83 -4.50 11.63
N SER A 69 -9.46 -4.89 12.85
CA SER A 69 -10.07 -4.39 14.09
C SER A 69 -9.76 -2.93 14.41
N GLY A 70 -8.88 -2.29 13.66
CA GLY A 70 -8.42 -0.94 13.94
C GLY A 70 -7.26 -0.87 14.93
N ILE A 71 -6.67 -2.00 15.32
CA ILE A 71 -5.47 -2.05 16.15
C ILE A 71 -4.25 -1.80 15.28
N LEU A 72 -3.40 -0.85 15.68
CA LEU A 72 -2.08 -0.63 15.12
C LEU A 72 -1.04 -1.33 16.00
N LYS A 73 -0.25 -2.20 15.39
CA LYS A 73 0.90 -2.83 16.02
C LYS A 73 2.18 -2.14 15.55
N LYS A 74 3.02 -1.75 16.48
CA LYS A 74 4.39 -1.32 16.21
C LYS A 74 5.30 -2.53 16.41
N LEU A 75 6.05 -2.88 15.38
CA LEU A 75 6.88 -4.07 15.33
C LEU A 75 8.35 -3.67 15.36
N THR A 76 9.10 -4.23 16.30
CA THR A 76 10.54 -4.02 16.42
C THR A 76 11.25 -5.33 16.12
N PRO A 77 12.00 -5.42 15.00
CA PRO A 77 12.86 -6.58 14.74
C PRO A 77 13.96 -6.65 15.80
N ASP A 78 14.05 -7.76 16.52
CA ASP A 78 15.11 -8.02 17.49
C ASP A 78 16.08 -9.07 16.95
N PHE A 79 17.33 -8.66 16.74
CA PHE A 79 18.42 -9.49 16.24
C PHE A 79 19.40 -9.93 17.35
N SER A 80 19.08 -9.66 18.62
CA SER A 80 20.00 -9.87 19.74
C SER A 80 20.28 -11.34 20.05
N ASN A 81 19.44 -12.24 19.56
CA ASN A 81 19.57 -13.69 19.76
C ASN A 81 19.69 -14.43 18.42
N THR A 82 20.16 -15.67 18.45
CA THR A 82 20.20 -16.56 17.27
C THR A 82 18.81 -16.84 16.68
N THR A 83 17.75 -16.57 17.45
CA THR A 83 16.35 -16.58 17.02
C THR A 83 15.90 -15.16 16.82
N PHE A 84 15.45 -14.85 15.60
CA PHE A 84 14.84 -13.58 15.29
C PHE A 84 13.49 -13.46 16.00
N ASN A 85 13.32 -12.45 16.83
CA ASN A 85 12.09 -12.15 17.53
C ASN A 85 11.48 -10.84 17.02
N LEU A 86 10.16 -10.76 17.05
CA LEU A 86 9.42 -9.57 16.71
C LEU A 86 8.71 -9.06 17.96
N LEU A 87 9.24 -8.01 18.56
CA LEU A 87 8.57 -7.34 19.67
C LEU A 87 7.41 -6.51 19.13
N SER A 88 6.25 -6.58 19.76
CA SER A 88 5.07 -5.83 19.32
C SER A 88 4.48 -5.00 20.45
N GLU A 89 4.20 -3.73 20.17
CA GLU A 89 3.37 -2.85 20.98
C GLU A 89 2.05 -2.60 20.24
N GLU A 90 0.94 -2.67 20.97
CA GLU A 90 -0.39 -2.54 20.38
C GLU A 90 -1.11 -1.31 20.91
N ARG A 91 -1.85 -0.64 20.03
CA ARG A 91 -2.77 0.43 20.43
C ARG A 91 -4.02 0.45 19.57
N GLN A 92 -5.15 0.89 20.14
CA GLN A 92 -6.33 1.20 19.37
C GLN A 92 -6.09 2.45 18.53
N PHE A 93 -6.14 2.30 17.22
CA PHE A 93 -5.88 3.39 16.27
C PHE A 93 -7.17 3.91 15.66
N HIS A 94 -8.10 3.01 15.33
CA HIS A 94 -9.41 3.35 14.79
C HIS A 94 -10.49 2.53 15.48
N ASN A 95 -11.64 3.16 15.83
CA ASN A 95 -12.65 2.55 16.69
C ASN A 95 -13.67 1.67 15.93
N LYS A 96 -13.61 1.63 14.61
CA LYS A 96 -14.46 0.78 13.76
C LYS A 96 -13.61 -0.20 12.96
N PRO A 97 -14.19 -1.31 12.51
CA PRO A 97 -13.52 -2.20 11.60
C PRO A 97 -13.11 -1.48 10.30
N ILE A 98 -11.98 -1.88 9.75
CA ILE A 98 -11.34 -1.23 8.60
C ILE A 98 -11.53 -2.08 7.35
N LEU A 99 -12.05 -1.49 6.29
CA LEU A 99 -12.16 -2.10 4.96
C LEU A 99 -10.84 -2.03 4.20
N SER A 100 -10.23 -0.86 4.18
CA SER A 100 -8.97 -0.60 3.48
C SER A 100 -8.13 0.41 4.24
N ALA A 101 -6.80 0.26 4.17
CA ALA A 101 -5.88 1.22 4.74
C ALA A 101 -4.63 1.38 3.87
N PHE A 102 -4.13 2.60 3.76
CA PHE A 102 -2.98 2.96 2.94
C PHE A 102 -2.08 3.91 3.70
N HIS A 103 -0.79 3.61 3.74
CA HIS A 103 0.21 4.50 4.32
C HIS A 103 0.79 5.42 3.25
N GLU A 104 0.86 6.70 3.58
CA GLU A 104 1.48 7.73 2.74
C GLU A 104 1.98 8.90 3.61
N ASN A 105 3.26 9.26 3.49
CA ASN A 105 3.84 10.47 4.13
C ASN A 105 3.54 10.63 5.63
N ASN A 106 3.85 9.66 6.46
CA ASN A 106 3.57 9.67 7.91
C ASN A 106 2.07 9.73 8.27
N HIS A 107 1.18 9.53 7.30
CA HIS A 107 -0.26 9.42 7.52
C HIS A 107 -0.74 8.03 7.13
N ILE A 108 -1.80 7.59 7.79
CA ILE A 108 -2.57 6.41 7.40
C ILE A 108 -3.94 6.92 6.94
N PHE A 109 -4.29 6.59 5.72
CA PHE A 109 -5.63 6.76 5.17
C PHE A 109 -6.44 5.50 5.48
N ILE A 110 -7.59 5.65 6.10
CA ILE A 110 -8.43 4.56 6.57
C ILE A 110 -9.81 4.69 5.95
N VAL A 111 -10.30 3.62 5.34
CA VAL A 111 -11.71 3.48 4.96
C VAL A 111 -12.34 2.49 5.91
N ASP A 112 -13.32 2.94 6.68
CA ASP A 112 -14.04 2.10 7.65
C ASP A 112 -15.23 1.36 7.01
N THR A 113 -15.89 0.51 7.80
CA THR A 113 -17.07 -0.27 7.35
C THR A 113 -18.27 0.58 6.96
N ASP A 114 -18.30 1.86 7.31
CA ASP A 114 -19.34 2.80 6.88
C ASP A 114 -18.93 3.54 5.59
N ASN A 115 -17.88 3.09 4.90
CA ASN A 115 -17.27 3.73 3.72
C ASN A 115 -16.82 5.19 3.96
N LYS A 116 -16.44 5.52 5.18
CA LYS A 116 -15.91 6.83 5.52
C LYS A 116 -14.40 6.82 5.46
N LEU A 117 -13.85 7.80 4.76
CA LEU A 117 -12.41 8.00 4.63
C LEU A 117 -11.90 8.95 5.71
N TYR A 118 -10.89 8.52 6.42
CA TYR A 118 -10.16 9.30 7.42
C TYR A 118 -8.69 9.38 7.08
N ARG A 119 -8.05 10.46 7.48
CA ARG A 119 -6.59 10.62 7.55
C ARG A 119 -6.17 10.74 9.01
N GLN A 120 -5.11 10.04 9.41
CA GLN A 120 -4.58 10.11 10.77
C GLN A 120 -3.06 9.95 10.73
N GLN A 121 -2.34 10.69 11.60
CA GLN A 121 -0.89 10.50 11.71
C GLN A 121 -0.55 9.14 12.33
N VAL A 122 0.62 8.59 11.96
CA VAL A 122 1.08 7.28 12.46
C VAL A 122 1.15 7.25 13.99
N ASP A 123 1.45 8.38 14.66
CA ASP A 123 1.47 8.50 16.13
C ASP A 123 0.07 8.45 16.76
N GLY A 124 -0.99 8.45 15.96
CA GLY A 124 -2.39 8.44 16.41
C GLY A 124 -3.02 9.80 16.57
N SER A 125 -2.26 10.87 16.40
CA SER A 125 -2.79 12.25 16.45
C SER A 125 -3.47 12.67 15.16
N GLY A 126 -4.13 13.82 15.16
CA GLY A 126 -4.60 14.49 13.96
C GLY A 126 -5.62 13.71 13.14
N LYS A 127 -6.52 12.94 13.80
CA LYS A 127 -7.58 12.23 13.08
C LYS A 127 -8.55 13.21 12.44
N GLU A 128 -8.67 13.13 11.12
CA GLU A 128 -9.50 13.98 10.29
C GLU A 128 -10.43 13.13 9.41
N PHE A 129 -11.70 13.49 9.35
CA PHE A 129 -12.63 12.97 8.36
C PHE A 129 -12.42 13.70 7.04
N LEU A 130 -12.19 12.97 5.96
CA LEU A 130 -11.95 13.54 4.63
C LEU A 130 -13.18 13.47 3.73
N PHE A 131 -13.81 12.30 3.64
CA PHE A 131 -14.85 12.10 2.64
C PHE A 131 -15.76 10.89 2.97
N ASP A 132 -17.01 10.94 2.47
CA ASP A 132 -17.95 9.82 2.49
C ASP A 132 -17.94 9.13 1.12
N LEU A 133 -17.42 7.90 1.08
CA LEU A 133 -17.25 7.11 -0.13
C LEU A 133 -18.45 6.18 -0.44
N SER A 134 -19.53 6.24 0.33
CA SER A 134 -20.66 5.28 0.23
C SER A 134 -21.26 5.19 -1.18
N GLY A 135 -21.31 6.31 -1.92
CA GLY A 135 -21.77 6.32 -3.31
C GLY A 135 -20.69 5.90 -4.32
N MET A 136 -19.43 6.13 -3.98
CA MET A 136 -18.30 5.95 -4.90
C MET A 136 -17.88 4.49 -5.01
N THR A 137 -17.82 3.75 -3.90
CA THR A 137 -17.47 2.33 -3.88
C THR A 137 -18.46 1.48 -4.65
N ASN A 138 -19.76 1.83 -4.60
CA ASN A 138 -20.80 1.18 -5.39
C ASN A 138 -20.66 1.46 -6.90
N LYS A 139 -20.22 2.66 -7.26
CA LYS A 139 -20.08 3.10 -8.66
C LYS A 139 -18.78 2.64 -9.29
N TYR A 140 -17.67 2.72 -8.56
CA TYR A 140 -16.33 2.53 -9.10
C TYR A 140 -15.62 1.26 -8.60
N GLY A 141 -16.22 0.55 -7.63
CA GLY A 141 -15.68 -0.70 -7.10
C GLY A 141 -14.59 -0.51 -6.05
N ASN A 142 -13.69 -1.49 -5.94
CA ASN A 142 -12.68 -1.55 -4.89
C ASN A 142 -11.62 -0.46 -5.05
N ILE A 143 -11.26 0.16 -3.92
CA ILE A 143 -10.11 1.07 -3.82
C ILE A 143 -8.83 0.24 -3.81
N ILE A 144 -7.90 0.57 -4.69
CA ILE A 144 -6.58 -0.08 -4.76
C ILE A 144 -5.48 0.77 -4.14
N LYS A 145 -5.63 2.09 -4.15
CA LYS A 145 -4.65 3.01 -3.58
C LYS A 145 -5.33 4.32 -3.16
N ILE A 146 -4.82 4.89 -2.06
CA ILE A 146 -5.01 6.30 -1.71
C ILE A 146 -3.62 6.89 -1.61
N CYS A 147 -3.37 8.00 -2.28
CA CYS A 147 -2.08 8.66 -2.29
C CYS A 147 -2.26 10.18 -2.33
N THR A 148 -1.18 10.89 -2.00
CA THR A 148 -1.11 12.34 -2.12
C THR A 148 -0.21 12.70 -3.31
N PHE A 149 -0.70 13.56 -4.17
CA PHE A 149 0.07 14.12 -5.27
C PHE A 149 -0.20 15.62 -5.33
N GLN A 150 0.85 16.44 -5.36
CA GLN A 150 0.76 17.91 -5.35
C GLN A 150 -0.19 18.46 -4.27
N SER A 151 -0.07 17.91 -3.04
CA SER A 151 -0.90 18.23 -1.87
C SER A 151 -2.36 17.80 -1.94
N ASN A 152 -2.86 17.31 -3.06
CA ASN A 152 -4.20 16.76 -3.20
C ASN A 152 -4.22 15.27 -2.85
N VAL A 153 -5.36 14.79 -2.35
CA VAL A 153 -5.59 13.37 -2.07
C VAL A 153 -6.34 12.74 -3.22
N TYR A 154 -5.76 11.70 -3.78
CA TYR A 154 -6.34 10.91 -4.87
C TYR A 154 -6.75 9.52 -4.39
N ILE A 155 -7.94 9.11 -4.78
CA ILE A 155 -8.44 7.75 -4.55
C ILE A 155 -8.50 7.04 -5.89
N VAL A 156 -7.85 5.90 -5.97
CA VAL A 156 -7.74 5.11 -7.19
C VAL A 156 -8.54 3.84 -7.07
N PHE A 157 -9.45 3.64 -8.00
CA PHE A 157 -10.33 2.48 -8.07
C PHE A 157 -9.83 1.47 -9.10
N ARG A 158 -10.12 0.19 -8.86
CA ARG A 158 -9.68 -0.92 -9.70
C ARG A 158 -10.15 -0.83 -11.16
N ASN A 159 -11.31 -0.26 -11.37
CA ASN A 159 -11.88 -0.10 -12.71
C ASN A 159 -11.23 1.01 -13.54
N GLY A 160 -10.24 1.75 -12.99
CA GLY A 160 -9.53 2.79 -13.70
C GLY A 160 -9.99 4.21 -13.40
N ASN A 161 -10.95 4.37 -12.50
CA ASN A 161 -11.36 5.71 -12.08
C ASN A 161 -10.41 6.25 -11.01
N ILE A 162 -10.08 7.54 -11.12
CA ILE A 162 -9.26 8.28 -10.15
C ILE A 162 -10.09 9.48 -9.69
N LEU A 163 -10.36 9.53 -8.40
CA LEU A 163 -11.09 10.61 -7.74
C LEU A 163 -10.13 11.58 -7.08
N ASP A 164 -10.14 12.83 -7.48
CA ASP A 164 -9.48 13.93 -6.75
C ASP A 164 -10.42 14.44 -5.67
N LEU A 165 -10.01 14.35 -4.39
CA LEU A 165 -10.86 14.84 -3.28
C LEU A 165 -11.01 16.36 -3.24
N SER A 166 -10.15 17.12 -3.92
CA SER A 166 -10.32 18.58 -4.04
C SER A 166 -11.40 18.95 -5.03
N GLN A 167 -11.72 18.06 -5.98
CA GLN A 167 -12.72 18.24 -7.03
C GLN A 167 -13.49 16.92 -7.27
N PRO A 168 -14.33 16.47 -6.30
CA PRO A 168 -14.96 15.15 -6.34
C PRO A 168 -15.91 14.92 -7.53
N GLU A 169 -16.39 15.99 -8.16
CA GLU A 169 -17.21 15.96 -9.38
C GLU A 169 -16.36 15.61 -10.62
N ASN A 170 -15.07 15.85 -10.59
CA ASN A 170 -14.16 15.66 -11.72
C ASN A 170 -13.38 14.34 -11.56
N THR A 171 -14.07 13.21 -11.69
CA THR A 171 -13.41 11.89 -11.68
C THR A 171 -12.72 11.66 -13.03
N ILE A 172 -11.44 11.33 -12.99
CA ILE A 172 -10.66 10.97 -14.18
C ILE A 172 -10.95 9.50 -14.49
N ASP A 173 -11.49 9.21 -15.66
CA ASP A 173 -11.62 7.83 -16.17
C ASP A 173 -10.44 7.53 -17.10
N THR A 174 -9.60 6.59 -16.69
CA THR A 174 -8.46 6.16 -17.52
C THR A 174 -8.88 5.19 -18.61
N GLY A 175 -10.12 4.70 -18.59
CA GLY A 175 -10.66 3.70 -19.50
C GLY A 175 -10.04 2.30 -19.36
N ILE A 176 -9.20 2.07 -18.35
CA ILE A 176 -8.44 0.83 -18.20
C ILE A 176 -8.29 0.50 -16.71
N GLY A 177 -8.45 -0.79 -16.37
CA GLY A 177 -8.20 -1.25 -15.01
C GLY A 177 -6.79 -0.92 -14.51
N ILE A 178 -6.70 -0.46 -13.27
CA ILE A 178 -5.44 -0.09 -12.61
C ILE A 178 -5.05 -1.19 -11.62
N PHE A 179 -3.80 -1.65 -11.68
CA PHE A 179 -3.25 -2.63 -10.74
C PHE A 179 -2.41 -2.02 -9.65
N CYS A 180 -1.58 -1.05 -9.99
CA CYS A 180 -0.66 -0.43 -9.04
C CYS A 180 -0.39 1.03 -9.38
N LEU A 181 0.06 1.75 -8.37
CA LEU A 181 0.52 3.13 -8.50
C LEU A 181 1.85 3.31 -7.79
N MET A 182 2.70 4.13 -8.39
CA MET A 182 3.91 4.64 -7.75
C MET A 182 3.97 6.15 -7.91
N ASN A 183 4.08 6.86 -6.80
CA ASN A 183 4.29 8.30 -6.79
C ASN A 183 5.80 8.59 -6.74
N ASP A 184 6.36 9.06 -7.84
CA ASP A 184 7.74 9.56 -7.89
C ASP A 184 7.76 11.03 -7.46
N LYS A 185 8.03 11.26 -6.18
CA LYS A 185 8.06 12.61 -5.59
C LYS A 185 9.23 13.46 -6.10
N ARG A 186 10.31 12.84 -6.62
CA ARG A 186 11.47 13.59 -7.14
C ARG A 186 11.18 14.22 -8.48
N GLN A 187 10.39 13.53 -9.29
CA GLN A 187 10.04 13.95 -10.65
C GLN A 187 8.63 14.52 -10.74
N GLU A 188 7.85 14.46 -9.64
CA GLU A 188 6.42 14.82 -9.62
C GLU A 188 5.60 14.04 -10.66
N ILE A 189 5.89 12.74 -10.76
CA ILE A 189 5.25 11.83 -11.70
C ILE A 189 4.46 10.78 -10.95
N LEU A 190 3.20 10.58 -11.34
CA LEU A 190 2.40 9.44 -10.92
C LEU A 190 2.45 8.35 -11.99
N TRP A 191 3.10 7.24 -11.68
CA TRP A 191 3.16 6.07 -12.53
C TRP A 191 1.98 5.15 -12.23
N VAL A 192 1.28 4.70 -13.28
CA VAL A 192 0.09 3.85 -13.19
C VAL A 192 0.31 2.58 -13.98
N GLY A 193 0.41 1.46 -13.28
CA GLY A 193 0.42 0.13 -13.90
C GLY A 193 -0.99 -0.32 -14.23
N THR A 194 -1.25 -0.66 -15.50
CA THR A 194 -2.57 -0.98 -16.03
C THR A 194 -2.75 -2.47 -16.31
N ASP A 195 -4.01 -2.91 -16.44
CA ASP A 195 -4.35 -4.28 -16.80
C ASP A 195 -4.08 -4.52 -18.29
N GLY A 196 -2.89 -5.06 -18.60
CA GLY A 196 -2.52 -5.50 -19.93
C GLY A 196 -2.20 -4.40 -20.96
N GLN A 197 -2.19 -3.11 -20.57
CA GLN A 197 -1.89 -2.00 -21.47
C GLN A 197 -0.63 -1.22 -21.11
N GLY A 198 0.25 -1.82 -20.28
CA GLY A 198 1.53 -1.23 -19.93
C GLY A 198 1.45 -0.24 -18.78
N ILE A 199 2.38 0.70 -18.76
CA ILE A 199 2.53 1.72 -17.72
C ILE A 199 2.13 3.07 -18.30
N ARG A 200 1.30 3.81 -17.57
CA ARG A 200 0.94 5.20 -17.88
C ARG A 200 1.62 6.14 -16.89
N MET A 201 1.88 7.34 -17.35
CA MET A 201 2.56 8.39 -16.59
C MET A 201 1.67 9.63 -16.56
N PHE A 202 1.41 10.15 -15.36
CA PHE A 202 0.70 11.41 -15.15
C PHE A 202 1.65 12.42 -14.53
N TYR A 203 1.75 13.61 -15.09
CA TYR A 203 2.58 14.70 -14.59
C TYR A 203 1.93 16.06 -14.86
N ASP A 204 2.24 17.03 -14.03
CA ASP A 204 1.67 18.36 -14.13
C ASP A 204 2.38 19.20 -15.20
N LYS A 205 2.00 18.94 -16.47
CA LYS A 205 2.19 19.93 -17.51
C LYS A 205 0.86 20.08 -18.21
N PRO A 206 0.38 21.30 -18.44
CA PRO A 206 -1.00 21.57 -18.84
C PRO A 206 -1.48 20.91 -20.13
N ASP A 207 -0.64 20.22 -20.89
CA ASP A 207 -1.02 19.71 -22.22
C ASP A 207 -0.42 18.36 -22.64
N LEU A 208 0.15 17.55 -21.72
CA LEU A 208 0.82 16.31 -22.14
C LEU A 208 0.45 15.12 -21.27
N PHE A 209 -0.66 14.45 -21.57
CA PHE A 209 -0.87 13.05 -21.21
C PHE A 209 -0.07 12.18 -22.20
N GLY A 210 1.09 11.68 -21.77
CA GLY A 210 1.86 10.72 -22.53
C GLY A 210 1.58 9.30 -22.02
N SER A 211 1.13 8.40 -22.89
CA SER A 211 1.18 6.96 -22.59
C SER A 211 2.41 6.36 -23.28
N ILE A 212 3.27 5.70 -22.49
CA ILE A 212 4.31 4.84 -23.05
C ILE A 212 3.68 3.45 -23.19
N LEU A 213 3.42 3.02 -24.41
CA LEU A 213 2.99 1.65 -24.66
C LEU A 213 4.24 0.75 -24.63
N LEU A 214 4.09 -0.49 -24.14
CA LEU A 214 5.18 -1.48 -24.14
C LEU A 214 5.83 -1.66 -25.52
N LYS A 215 5.05 -1.47 -26.60
CA LYS A 215 5.54 -1.52 -27.99
C LYS A 215 6.50 -0.37 -28.34
N ASP A 216 6.45 0.73 -27.59
CA ASP A 216 7.25 1.94 -27.83
C ASP A 216 8.57 1.93 -27.04
N LEU A 217 8.77 0.92 -26.19
CA LEU A 217 10.04 0.70 -25.50
C LEU A 217 11.01 -0.03 -26.43
N PRO A 218 12.30 0.33 -26.43
CA PRO A 218 13.33 -0.35 -27.24
C PRO A 218 13.65 -1.76 -26.75
N ILE A 219 12.82 -2.34 -25.89
CA ILE A 219 12.98 -3.65 -25.28
C ILE A 219 11.96 -4.61 -25.92
N ASN A 220 12.48 -5.62 -26.58
CA ASN A 220 11.64 -6.69 -27.15
C ASN A 220 11.21 -7.65 -26.04
N ILE A 221 10.14 -7.31 -25.31
CA ILE A 221 9.56 -8.20 -24.30
C ILE A 221 8.63 -9.18 -25.03
N GLN A 222 9.12 -10.38 -25.32
CA GLN A 222 8.35 -11.43 -26.00
C GLN A 222 7.32 -12.13 -25.09
N ASN A 223 7.36 -11.94 -23.78
CA ASN A 223 6.42 -12.53 -22.83
C ASN A 223 5.80 -11.47 -21.93
N PRO A 224 4.47 -11.35 -21.88
CA PRO A 224 3.82 -10.53 -20.89
C PRO A 224 4.07 -11.10 -19.50
N ILE A 225 4.52 -10.27 -18.59
CA ILE A 225 4.59 -10.61 -17.17
C ILE A 225 3.13 -10.79 -16.70
N ARG A 226 2.76 -12.02 -16.35
CA ARG A 226 1.48 -12.37 -15.72
C ARG A 226 1.61 -12.32 -14.22
#